data_b757990164f27b4670319b61ac83a18e
#
_entry.id   b757990164f27b4670319b61ac83a18e
#
_cell.length_a   1.000
_cell.length_b   1.000
_cell.length_c   1.000
_cell.angle_alpha   90.00
_cell.angle_beta   90.00
_cell.angle_gamma   90.00
#
_symmetry.space_group_name_H-M   'P 1'
#
loop_
_entity.id
_entity.type
_entity.pdbx_description
1 polymer ?
#
loop_
_entity_poly.entity_id
_entity_poly.type
_entity_poly.pdbx_seq_one_letter_code
_entity_poly.pdbx_strand_id
1 'polypeptide(L)'
;MKITMADYGVGNIHSIKKALELAGAEVEVVSDMSRLLDAECMMFPGVGAFDCTIEKLLPYREGIRDRLRAGVPCLGICIGEQILFEGSAEGRSPGIGFFKGRVEALRSRTVPHMGWNVVMTQDPLFDGIDD
;
A
#
# COMPACT_ATOMS: atom_id res chain seq x y z
N MET A 1 11.40 -8.77 11.79
CA MET A 1 10.02 -8.80 11.19
C MET A 1 10.16 -9.15 9.74
N LYS A 2 9.39 -10.13 9.27
CA LYS A 2 9.37 -10.52 7.86
C LYS A 2 8.24 -9.78 7.13
N ILE A 3 8.59 -9.09 6.04
CA ILE A 3 7.66 -8.30 5.22
C ILE A 3 7.52 -8.97 3.87
N THR A 4 6.29 -9.27 3.47
CA THR A 4 5.96 -9.76 2.12
C THR A 4 5.51 -8.56 1.28
N MET A 5 6.35 -8.17 0.32
CA MET A 5 6.13 -7.03 -0.56
C MET A 5 5.57 -7.48 -1.90
N ALA A 6 4.42 -6.96 -2.28
CA ALA A 6 3.80 -7.26 -3.56
C ALA A 6 4.56 -6.62 -4.73
N ASP A 7 4.91 -7.43 -5.73
CA ASP A 7 5.41 -6.98 -7.03
C ASP A 7 4.34 -7.19 -8.10
N TYR A 8 3.54 -6.18 -8.32
CA TYR A 8 2.56 -6.19 -9.41
C TYR A 8 3.08 -5.52 -10.71
N GLY A 9 4.41 -5.32 -10.80
CA GLY A 9 5.07 -4.80 -12.00
C GLY A 9 5.14 -3.27 -12.06
N VAL A 10 4.76 -2.58 -10.99
CA VAL A 10 4.85 -1.13 -10.85
C VAL A 10 5.38 -0.76 -9.46
N GLY A 11 6.06 0.36 -9.34
CA GLY A 11 6.59 0.84 -8.08
C GLY A 11 8.12 0.84 -8.00
N ASN A 12 8.65 1.62 -7.06
CA ASN A 12 10.08 1.66 -6.78
C ASN A 12 10.47 0.58 -5.76
N ILE A 13 10.26 -0.69 -6.16
CA ILE A 13 10.45 -1.87 -5.30
C ILE A 13 11.85 -1.91 -4.70
N HIS A 14 12.88 -1.64 -5.52
CA HIS A 14 14.27 -1.72 -5.06
C HIS A 14 14.58 -0.73 -3.93
N SER A 15 14.18 0.53 -4.08
CA SER A 15 14.43 1.56 -3.08
C SER A 15 13.65 1.31 -1.78
N ILE A 16 12.39 0.89 -1.89
CA ILE A 16 11.56 0.57 -0.72
C ILE A 16 12.13 -0.65 0.01
N LYS A 17 12.46 -1.73 -0.72
CA LYS A 17 13.11 -2.90 -0.14
C LYS A 17 14.37 -2.51 0.63
N LYS A 18 15.25 -1.72 0.00
CA LYS A 18 16.49 -1.27 0.61
C LYS A 18 16.26 -0.47 1.90
N ALA A 19 15.27 0.43 1.89
CA ALA A 19 14.92 1.23 3.08
C ALA A 19 14.42 0.35 4.23
N LEU A 20 13.54 -0.62 3.94
CA LEU A 20 13.02 -1.55 4.94
C LEU A 20 14.12 -2.48 5.51
N GLU A 21 15.02 -2.96 4.66
CA GLU A 21 16.17 -3.78 5.09
C GLU A 21 17.14 -2.97 5.97
N LEU A 22 17.39 -1.69 5.66
CA LEU A 22 18.18 -0.80 6.50
C LEU A 22 17.51 -0.54 7.86
N ALA A 23 16.18 -0.55 7.91
CA ALA A 23 15.41 -0.49 9.16
C ALA A 23 15.35 -1.83 9.92
N GLY A 24 16.04 -2.87 9.43
CA GLY A 24 16.14 -4.17 10.11
C GLY A 24 15.05 -5.18 9.76
N ALA A 25 14.28 -4.96 8.71
CA ALA A 25 13.30 -5.92 8.25
C ALA A 25 13.91 -6.94 7.26
N GLU A 26 13.38 -8.16 7.26
CA GLU A 26 13.58 -9.13 6.18
C GLU A 26 12.49 -8.95 5.14
N VAL A 27 12.86 -8.65 3.89
CA VAL A 27 11.89 -8.33 2.83
C VAL A 27 11.90 -9.38 1.73
N GLU A 28 10.77 -10.08 1.61
CA GLU A 28 10.50 -11.01 0.50
C GLU A 28 9.62 -10.30 -0.54
N VAL A 29 10.14 -10.14 -1.76
CA VAL A 29 9.38 -9.58 -2.89
C VAL A 29 8.71 -10.72 -3.63
N VAL A 30 7.39 -10.64 -3.83
CA VAL A 30 6.59 -11.70 -4.43
C VAL A 30 5.79 -11.20 -5.62
N SER A 31 5.87 -11.90 -6.75
CA SER A 31 5.02 -11.71 -7.92
C SER A 31 3.79 -12.64 -7.91
N ASP A 32 3.83 -13.70 -7.12
CA ASP A 32 2.68 -14.55 -6.82
C ASP A 32 1.91 -13.94 -5.63
N MET A 33 0.78 -13.31 -5.92
CA MET A 33 -0.02 -12.61 -4.93
C MET A 33 -0.68 -13.55 -3.91
N SER A 34 -0.74 -14.86 -4.17
CA SER A 34 -1.23 -15.83 -3.17
C SER A 34 -0.37 -15.83 -1.90
N ARG A 35 0.92 -15.51 -2.03
CA ARG A 35 1.87 -15.43 -0.92
C ARG A 35 1.51 -14.37 0.13
N LEU A 36 0.71 -13.36 -0.24
CA LEU A 36 0.21 -12.36 0.69
C LEU A 36 -0.77 -12.97 1.72
N LEU A 37 -1.42 -14.07 1.39
CA LEU A 37 -2.38 -14.71 2.29
C LEU A 37 -1.68 -15.34 3.52
N ASP A 38 -0.39 -15.66 3.41
CA ASP A 38 0.42 -16.23 4.50
C ASP A 38 1.40 -15.22 5.12
N ALA A 39 1.34 -13.94 4.70
CA ALA A 39 2.27 -12.91 5.13
C ALA A 39 2.13 -12.58 6.62
N GLU A 40 3.25 -12.38 7.31
CA GLU A 40 3.31 -11.82 8.67
C GLU A 40 3.06 -10.32 8.67
N CYS A 41 3.54 -9.62 7.63
CA CYS A 41 3.32 -8.21 7.37
C CYS A 41 3.24 -8.00 5.86
N MET A 42 2.23 -7.28 5.40
CA MET A 42 2.03 -6.99 3.98
C MET A 42 2.60 -5.63 3.62
N MET A 43 3.20 -5.53 2.44
CA MET A 43 3.63 -4.25 1.89
C MET A 43 3.09 -4.09 0.46
N PHE A 44 2.35 -3.03 0.24
CA PHE A 44 1.85 -2.62 -1.07
C PHE A 44 2.60 -1.36 -1.53
N PRO A 45 3.67 -1.52 -2.33
CA PRO A 45 4.35 -0.38 -2.93
C PRO A 45 3.51 0.19 -4.07
N GLY A 46 3.85 1.36 -4.57
CA GLY A 46 3.24 1.70 -5.82
C GLY A 46 3.49 3.09 -6.36
N VAL A 47 3.62 3.08 -7.67
CA VAL A 47 3.38 4.19 -8.58
C VAL A 47 2.58 3.62 -9.74
N GLY A 48 1.58 4.33 -10.25
CA GLY A 48 0.84 3.89 -11.43
C GLY A 48 -0.68 4.05 -11.31
N ALA A 49 -1.38 3.47 -12.27
CA ALA A 49 -2.84 3.53 -12.34
C ALA A 49 -3.50 2.51 -11.41
N PHE A 50 -4.63 2.90 -10.83
CA PHE A 50 -5.38 2.08 -9.88
C PHE A 50 -5.74 0.69 -10.45
N ASP A 51 -6.36 0.64 -11.63
CA ASP A 51 -6.83 -0.62 -12.23
C ASP A 51 -5.67 -1.58 -12.51
N CYS A 52 -4.54 -1.09 -13.04
CA CYS A 52 -3.36 -1.92 -13.31
C CYS A 52 -2.76 -2.52 -12.03
N THR A 53 -2.81 -1.77 -10.93
CA THR A 53 -2.29 -2.22 -9.64
C THR A 53 -3.19 -3.27 -8.99
N ILE A 54 -4.50 -3.02 -8.98
CA ILE A 54 -5.44 -3.89 -8.29
C ILE A 54 -5.73 -5.19 -9.06
N GLU A 55 -5.59 -5.20 -10.39
CA GLU A 55 -5.96 -6.34 -11.25
C GLU A 55 -5.34 -7.66 -10.80
N LYS A 56 -4.05 -7.66 -10.46
CA LYS A 56 -3.34 -8.85 -9.97
C LYS A 56 -3.78 -9.31 -8.59
N LEU A 57 -4.35 -8.41 -7.80
CA LEU A 57 -4.79 -8.68 -6.43
C LEU A 57 -6.26 -9.11 -6.38
N LEU A 58 -7.06 -8.85 -7.42
CA LEU A 58 -8.48 -9.16 -7.44
C LEU A 58 -8.81 -10.62 -7.08
N PRO A 59 -8.09 -11.65 -7.59
CA PRO A 59 -8.35 -13.04 -7.23
C PRO A 59 -8.17 -13.34 -5.74
N TYR A 60 -7.35 -12.55 -5.05
CA TYR A 60 -6.97 -12.74 -3.65
C TYR A 60 -7.59 -11.69 -2.73
N ARG A 61 -8.40 -10.80 -3.29
CA ARG A 61 -8.97 -9.62 -2.63
C ARG A 61 -9.63 -9.93 -1.29
N GLU A 62 -10.47 -10.95 -1.26
CA GLU A 62 -11.20 -11.31 -0.02
C GLU A 62 -10.26 -11.87 1.04
N GLY A 63 -9.36 -12.76 0.65
CA GLY A 63 -8.36 -13.31 1.58
C GLY A 63 -7.44 -12.23 2.15
N ILE A 64 -6.95 -11.30 1.32
CA ILE A 64 -6.16 -10.16 1.77
C ILE A 64 -6.95 -9.31 2.77
N ARG A 65 -8.20 -8.97 2.44
CA ARG A 65 -9.07 -8.19 3.32
C ARG A 65 -9.31 -8.88 4.66
N ASP A 66 -9.52 -10.18 4.66
CA ASP A 66 -9.76 -10.96 5.88
C ASP A 66 -8.49 -11.02 6.75
N ARG A 67 -7.32 -11.17 6.14
CA ARG A 67 -6.02 -11.09 6.84
C ARG A 67 -5.81 -9.72 7.50
N LEU A 68 -6.12 -8.64 6.79
CA LEU A 68 -6.04 -7.27 7.34
C LEU A 68 -7.02 -7.08 8.50
N ARG A 69 -8.25 -7.60 8.39
CA ARG A 69 -9.25 -7.57 9.48
C ARG A 69 -8.83 -8.41 10.69
N ALA A 70 -8.07 -9.47 10.47
CA ALA A 70 -7.48 -10.28 11.53
C ALA A 70 -6.27 -9.60 12.21
N GLY A 71 -5.89 -8.39 11.78
CA GLY A 71 -4.84 -7.58 12.41
C GLY A 71 -3.45 -7.80 11.83
N VAL A 72 -3.31 -8.41 10.65
CA VAL A 72 -2.01 -8.49 9.97
C VAL A 72 -1.53 -7.09 9.62
N PRO A 73 -0.34 -6.67 10.07
CA PRO A 73 0.20 -5.35 9.76
C PRO A 73 0.34 -5.14 8.25
N CYS A 74 0.08 -3.91 7.82
CA CYS A 74 0.17 -3.55 6.41
C CYS A 74 0.70 -2.14 6.25
N LEU A 75 1.59 -1.95 5.28
CA LEU A 75 2.04 -0.65 4.81
C LEU A 75 1.67 -0.47 3.34
N GLY A 76 0.87 0.54 3.04
CA GLY A 76 0.58 0.97 1.67
C GLY A 76 1.25 2.30 1.37
N ILE A 77 1.93 2.41 0.23
CA ILE A 77 2.55 3.67 -0.22
C ILE A 77 1.86 4.14 -1.49
N CYS A 78 1.33 5.36 -1.48
CA CYS A 78 0.68 6.01 -2.62
C CYS A 78 -0.45 5.12 -3.18
N ILE A 79 -0.35 4.62 -4.42
CA ILE A 79 -1.35 3.73 -5.00
C ILE A 79 -1.56 2.47 -4.15
N GLY A 80 -0.52 1.99 -3.45
CA GLY A 80 -0.61 0.86 -2.52
C GLY A 80 -1.52 1.12 -1.32
N GLU A 81 -1.65 2.37 -0.88
CA GLU A 81 -2.68 2.77 0.09
C GLU A 81 -4.06 2.86 -0.57
N GLN A 82 -4.14 3.48 -1.75
CA GLN A 82 -5.40 3.72 -2.45
C GLN A 82 -6.16 2.42 -2.77
N ILE A 83 -5.46 1.34 -3.12
CA ILE A 83 -6.09 0.05 -3.39
C ILE A 83 -6.75 -0.58 -2.16
N LEU A 84 -6.46 -0.13 -0.95
CA LEU A 84 -7.10 -0.62 0.28
C LEU A 84 -8.54 -0.11 0.46
N PHE A 85 -8.92 0.96 -0.24
CA PHE A 85 -10.29 1.47 -0.28
C PHE A 85 -11.21 0.61 -1.14
N GLU A 86 -12.51 0.95 -1.17
CA GLU A 86 -13.52 0.23 -1.97
C GLU A 86 -13.36 0.44 -3.48
N GLY A 87 -12.69 1.52 -3.87
CA GLY A 87 -12.43 1.85 -5.27
C GLY A 87 -11.80 3.23 -5.44
N SER A 88 -11.62 3.64 -6.68
CA SER A 88 -11.05 4.94 -7.04
C SER A 88 -11.83 5.61 -8.16
N ALA A 89 -11.85 6.94 -8.18
CA ALA A 89 -12.35 7.72 -9.30
C ALA A 89 -11.47 7.60 -10.55
N GLU A 90 -10.20 7.19 -10.39
CA GLU A 90 -9.27 6.94 -11.50
C GLU A 90 -9.50 5.60 -12.20
N GLY A 91 -10.23 4.68 -11.57
CA GLY A 91 -10.43 3.32 -12.08
C GLY A 91 -11.87 2.85 -12.02
N ARG A 92 -12.12 1.70 -12.64
CA ARG A 92 -13.42 1.01 -12.65
C ARG A 92 -13.44 -0.22 -11.77
N SER A 93 -12.26 -0.77 -11.49
CA SER A 93 -12.11 -1.97 -10.68
C SER A 93 -12.43 -1.68 -9.21
N PRO A 94 -12.98 -2.66 -8.47
CA PRO A 94 -13.10 -2.54 -7.02
C PRO A 94 -11.71 -2.64 -6.38
N GLY A 95 -11.49 -1.88 -5.29
CA GLY A 95 -10.31 -2.04 -4.43
C GLY A 95 -10.44 -3.23 -3.48
N ILE A 96 -9.49 -3.38 -2.56
CA ILE A 96 -9.52 -4.42 -1.50
C ILE A 96 -10.76 -4.25 -0.61
N GLY A 97 -11.18 -3.01 -0.36
CA GLY A 97 -12.34 -2.70 0.47
C GLY A 97 -12.11 -2.98 1.96
N PHE A 98 -10.89 -2.77 2.42
CA PHE A 98 -10.57 -2.76 3.85
C PHE A 98 -11.05 -1.46 4.49
N PHE A 99 -10.72 -0.32 3.88
CA PHE A 99 -11.28 0.97 4.24
C PHE A 99 -12.56 1.25 3.46
N LYS A 100 -13.55 1.82 4.13
CA LYS A 100 -14.78 2.29 3.48
C LYS A 100 -14.52 3.56 2.68
N GLY A 101 -15.27 3.73 1.60
CA GLY A 101 -15.20 4.89 0.75
C GLY A 101 -14.34 4.69 -0.50
N ARG A 102 -14.18 5.77 -1.25
CA ARG A 102 -13.46 5.77 -2.54
C ARG A 102 -12.40 6.84 -2.55
N VAL A 103 -11.33 6.58 -3.26
CA VAL A 103 -10.31 7.60 -3.58
C VAL A 103 -10.90 8.56 -4.63
N GLU A 104 -10.87 9.84 -4.33
CA GLU A 104 -11.41 10.90 -5.18
C GLU A 104 -10.32 11.86 -5.63
N ALA A 105 -10.53 12.51 -6.76
CA ALA A 105 -9.61 13.53 -7.24
C ALA A 105 -9.55 14.73 -6.28
N LEU A 106 -8.35 15.25 -6.04
CA LEU A 106 -8.18 16.47 -5.24
C LEU A 106 -8.90 17.66 -5.88
N ARG A 107 -9.72 18.35 -5.10
CA ARG A 107 -10.37 19.62 -5.49
C ARG A 107 -9.41 20.76 -5.22
N SER A 108 -8.36 20.89 -6.02
CA SER A 108 -7.32 21.90 -5.87
C SER A 108 -7.01 22.58 -7.21
N ARG A 109 -6.49 23.81 -7.15
CA ARG A 109 -6.01 24.53 -8.35
C ARG A 109 -4.71 23.93 -8.88
N THR A 110 -3.93 23.27 -8.03
CA THR A 110 -2.65 22.63 -8.38
C THR A 110 -2.76 21.14 -8.15
N VAL A 111 -2.79 20.38 -9.24
CA VAL A 111 -2.80 18.91 -9.26
C VAL A 111 -1.80 18.47 -10.32
N PRO A 112 -0.90 17.53 -10.01
CA PRO A 112 -0.73 16.83 -8.74
C PRO A 112 -0.15 17.73 -7.64
N HIS A 113 -0.54 17.45 -6.39
CA HIS A 113 0.09 18.06 -5.21
C HIS A 113 1.36 17.26 -4.87
N MET A 114 2.51 17.84 -5.17
CA MET A 114 3.82 17.21 -4.98
C MET A 114 4.75 18.18 -4.25
N GLY A 115 5.51 17.67 -3.29
CA GLY A 115 6.48 18.45 -2.56
C GLY A 115 6.80 17.84 -1.19
N TRP A 116 7.75 18.45 -0.51
CA TRP A 116 8.05 18.14 0.88
C TRP A 116 7.05 18.87 1.77
N ASN A 117 6.50 18.16 2.73
CA ASN A 117 5.59 18.69 3.75
C ASN A 117 5.97 18.17 5.12
N VAL A 118 5.67 18.97 6.13
CA VAL A 118 5.77 18.54 7.53
C VAL A 118 4.62 17.57 7.84
N VAL A 119 4.93 16.47 8.52
CA VAL A 119 3.94 15.53 9.03
C VAL A 119 3.59 15.93 10.46
N MET A 120 2.41 16.52 10.65
CA MET A 120 1.89 16.85 11.97
C MET A 120 1.05 15.70 12.49
N THR A 121 1.56 14.94 13.45
CA THR A 121 0.84 13.80 14.04
C THR A 121 1.17 13.70 15.53
N GLN A 122 0.27 13.05 16.30
CA GLN A 122 0.48 12.64 17.68
C GLN A 122 0.41 11.11 17.82
N ASP A 123 0.46 10.40 16.69
CA ASP A 123 0.42 8.94 16.70
C ASP A 123 1.76 8.39 17.18
N PRO A 124 1.76 7.48 18.19
CA PRO A 124 2.98 6.86 18.71
C PRO A 124 3.85 6.16 17.67
N LEU A 125 3.30 5.85 16.50
CA LEU A 125 4.06 5.30 15.37
C LEU A 125 5.21 6.20 14.92
N PHE A 126 5.08 7.51 15.16
CA PHE A 126 6.05 8.54 14.76
C PHE A 126 6.95 9.01 15.92
N ASP A 127 6.86 8.38 17.10
CA ASP A 127 7.71 8.76 18.24
C ASP A 127 9.20 8.57 17.90
N GLY A 128 10.00 9.63 18.11
CA GLY A 128 11.42 9.64 17.82
C GLY A 128 11.78 9.90 16.35
N ILE A 129 10.80 10.26 15.53
CA ILE A 129 11.03 10.79 14.18
C ILE A 129 10.92 12.31 14.27
N ASP A 130 12.06 12.99 14.12
CA ASP A 130 12.11 14.46 14.09
C ASP A 130 11.67 14.99 12.72
N ASP A 131 11.08 16.20 12.71
CA ASP A 131 10.61 16.92 11.51
C ASP A 131 11.78 17.34 10.58
#